data_a1d5d60c82e45210a1ddcbc8c126cc39
#
_entry.id   a1d5d60c82e45210a1ddcbc8c126cc39
#
_cell.length_a   1.000
_cell.length_b   1.000
_cell.length_c   1.000
_cell.angle_alpha   90.00
_cell.angle_beta   90.00
_cell.angle_gamma   90.00
#
_symmetry.space_group_name_H-M   'P 1'
#
loop_
_entity.id
_entity.type
_entity.pdbx_description
1 polymer ?
#
loop_
_entity_poly.entity_id
_entity_poly.type
_entity_poly.pdbx_seq_one_letter_code
_entity_poly.pdbx_strand_id
1 'polypeptide(L)'
;GFSQHGQVKDAFNYFEMMQYDAQSPDVNTFVHILKACGNIGAVDKGKQIHHEIVNQGLLEKHTVLGNAVIDMYAKCGRLAEARHVLYELPIRDVGSWSMMMAGYIQQSQFVDVLDCLEQMRSDKKFPNTIIFLYVLKACGNIRAVSKGEQIHEEIVNKGWLEKSIALGNALVDMYSKCGVMAKAQHVFDELPVRDEVTWNALIG
;
A
#
# COMPACT_ATOMS: atom_id res chain seq x y z
N GLY A 1 6.20 20.72 -5.77
CA GLY A 1 4.83 21.09 -5.40
C GLY A 1 4.01 21.75 -6.50
N PHE A 2 4.48 22.87 -7.12
CA PHE A 2 3.67 23.66 -8.08
C PHE A 2 3.37 22.95 -9.41
N SER A 3 4.29 22.13 -9.93
CA SER A 3 4.07 21.39 -11.18
C SER A 3 3.05 20.27 -11.07
N GLN A 4 2.96 19.60 -9.92
CA GLN A 4 1.97 18.54 -9.70
C GLN A 4 0.54 19.07 -9.58
N HIS A 5 0.34 20.23 -8.94
CA HIS A 5 -0.98 20.88 -8.85
C HIS A 5 -1.49 21.37 -10.21
N GLY A 6 -0.61 21.87 -11.08
CA GLY A 6 -0.97 22.25 -12.45
C GLY A 6 -1.46 21.05 -13.27
N GLN A 7 -0.70 19.95 -13.26
CA GLN A 7 -1.04 18.73 -13.99
C GLN A 7 -2.36 18.08 -13.50
N VAL A 8 -2.64 18.16 -12.20
CA VAL A 8 -3.89 17.64 -11.63
C VAL A 8 -5.10 18.47 -12.08
N LYS A 9 -4.98 19.80 -12.10
CA LYS A 9 -6.03 20.70 -12.57
C LYS A 9 -6.34 20.45 -14.05
N ASP A 10 -5.31 20.28 -14.87
CA ASP A 10 -5.47 19.96 -16.28
C ASP A 10 -6.16 18.61 -16.48
N ALA A 11 -5.83 17.59 -15.68
CA ALA A 11 -6.48 16.28 -15.73
C ALA A 11 -8.00 16.38 -15.44
N PHE A 12 -8.40 17.19 -14.45
CA PHE A 12 -9.83 17.43 -14.18
C PHE A 12 -10.52 18.16 -15.31
N ASN A 13 -9.90 19.21 -15.88
CA ASN A 13 -10.45 19.94 -17.00
C ASN A 13 -10.67 19.02 -18.21
N TYR A 14 -9.68 18.19 -18.55
CA TYR A 14 -9.81 17.22 -19.65
C TYR A 14 -10.91 16.19 -19.38
N PHE A 15 -11.01 15.70 -18.16
CA PHE A 15 -12.07 14.76 -17.78
C PHE A 15 -13.47 15.39 -17.93
N GLU A 16 -13.65 16.64 -17.51
CA GLU A 16 -14.92 17.37 -17.67
C GLU A 16 -15.24 17.66 -19.14
N MET A 17 -14.24 18.01 -19.96
CA MET A 17 -14.41 18.18 -21.40
C MET A 17 -14.83 16.87 -22.06
N MET A 18 -14.24 15.72 -21.70
CA MET A 18 -14.65 14.41 -22.23
C MET A 18 -16.12 14.12 -21.91
N GLN A 19 -16.58 14.42 -20.69
CA GLN A 19 -17.97 14.24 -20.29
C GLN A 19 -18.91 15.19 -21.08
N TYR A 20 -18.49 16.43 -21.33
CA TYR A 20 -19.23 17.39 -22.13
C TYR A 20 -19.40 16.94 -23.59
N ASP A 21 -18.35 16.35 -24.17
CA ASP A 21 -18.36 15.82 -25.53
C ASP A 21 -19.03 14.44 -25.66
N ALA A 22 -19.68 13.96 -24.57
CA ALA A 22 -20.32 12.64 -24.49
C ALA A 22 -19.37 11.47 -24.80
N GLN A 23 -18.06 11.67 -24.59
CA GLN A 23 -17.05 10.63 -24.68
C GLN A 23 -16.96 9.87 -23.37
N SER A 24 -17.14 8.55 -23.41
CA SER A 24 -16.99 7.72 -22.21
C SER A 24 -15.52 7.56 -21.85
N PRO A 25 -15.11 7.89 -20.60
CA PRO A 25 -13.75 7.67 -20.14
C PRO A 25 -13.36 6.19 -20.21
N ASP A 26 -12.14 5.89 -20.62
CA ASP A 26 -11.62 4.56 -20.58
C ASP A 26 -11.05 4.20 -19.19
N VAL A 27 -10.63 2.94 -19.01
CA VAL A 27 -10.06 2.44 -17.74
C VAL A 27 -8.85 3.26 -17.30
N ASN A 28 -7.98 3.66 -18.24
CA ASN A 28 -6.78 4.43 -17.92
C ASN A 28 -7.15 5.84 -17.47
N THR A 29 -8.10 6.46 -18.12
CA THR A 29 -8.61 7.80 -17.74
C THR A 29 -9.17 7.78 -16.31
N PHE A 30 -9.98 6.78 -15.95
CA PHE A 30 -10.47 6.63 -14.58
C PHE A 30 -9.35 6.43 -13.56
N VAL A 31 -8.34 5.60 -13.87
CA VAL A 31 -7.17 5.39 -12.99
C VAL A 31 -6.40 6.69 -12.77
N HIS A 32 -6.16 7.47 -13.83
CA HIS A 32 -5.42 8.73 -13.72
C HIS A 32 -6.18 9.77 -12.90
N ILE A 33 -7.48 9.91 -13.11
CA ILE A 33 -8.28 10.91 -12.39
C ILE A 33 -8.48 10.52 -10.91
N LEU A 34 -8.64 9.23 -10.59
CA LEU A 34 -8.68 8.74 -9.21
C LEU A 34 -7.35 9.01 -8.48
N LYS A 35 -6.20 8.77 -9.12
CA LYS A 35 -4.89 9.12 -8.58
C LYS A 35 -4.77 10.63 -8.33
N ALA A 36 -5.27 11.45 -9.25
CA ALA A 36 -5.30 12.89 -9.09
C ALA A 36 -6.15 13.29 -7.87
N CYS A 37 -7.36 12.71 -7.71
CA CYS A 37 -8.22 12.92 -6.55
C CYS A 37 -7.51 12.57 -5.23
N GLY A 38 -6.86 11.40 -5.17
CA GLY A 38 -6.13 10.97 -3.98
C GLY A 38 -4.98 11.90 -3.63
N ASN A 39 -4.22 12.36 -4.63
CA ASN A 39 -3.06 13.21 -4.41
C ASN A 39 -3.38 14.61 -3.86
N ILE A 40 -4.56 15.15 -4.17
CA ILE A 40 -4.99 16.48 -3.70
C ILE A 40 -6.08 16.41 -2.61
N GLY A 41 -6.49 15.21 -2.19
CA GLY A 41 -7.53 15.02 -1.19
C GLY A 41 -8.94 15.37 -1.68
N ALA A 42 -9.22 15.32 -3.00
CA ALA A 42 -10.52 15.65 -3.59
C ALA A 42 -11.52 14.48 -3.44
N VAL A 43 -11.89 14.17 -2.21
CA VAL A 43 -12.70 13.00 -1.86
C VAL A 43 -14.08 13.01 -2.55
N ASP A 44 -14.76 14.16 -2.66
CA ASP A 44 -16.11 14.24 -3.23
C ASP A 44 -16.08 13.95 -4.73
N LYS A 45 -15.09 14.47 -5.45
CA LYS A 45 -14.88 14.13 -6.87
C LYS A 45 -14.53 12.65 -7.04
N GLY A 46 -13.66 12.12 -6.16
CA GLY A 46 -13.34 10.69 -6.14
C GLY A 46 -14.55 9.81 -5.92
N LYS A 47 -15.48 10.20 -5.03
CA LYS A 47 -16.75 9.50 -4.82
C LYS A 47 -17.65 9.51 -6.07
N GLN A 48 -17.75 10.65 -6.75
CA GLN A 48 -18.53 10.75 -7.99
C GLN A 48 -17.99 9.79 -9.06
N ILE A 49 -16.68 9.76 -9.24
CA ILE A 49 -16.00 8.88 -10.19
C ILE A 49 -16.17 7.41 -9.80
N HIS A 50 -16.05 7.09 -8.51
CA HIS A 50 -16.30 5.72 -8.02
C HIS A 50 -17.73 5.27 -8.35
N HIS A 51 -18.75 6.12 -8.07
CA HIS A 51 -20.14 5.83 -8.43
C HIS A 51 -20.31 5.61 -9.95
N GLU A 52 -19.65 6.40 -10.78
CA GLU A 52 -19.71 6.24 -12.23
C GLU A 52 -19.13 4.90 -12.68
N ILE A 53 -17.96 4.50 -12.11
CA ILE A 53 -17.31 3.20 -12.37
C ILE A 53 -18.25 2.04 -11.97
N VAL A 54 -18.91 2.14 -10.81
CA VAL A 54 -19.88 1.14 -10.34
C VAL A 54 -21.09 1.04 -11.26
N ASN A 55 -21.68 2.18 -11.63
CA ASN A 55 -22.86 2.24 -12.51
C ASN A 55 -22.59 1.65 -13.90
N GLN A 56 -21.33 1.75 -14.37
CA GLN A 56 -20.90 1.15 -15.64
C GLN A 56 -20.50 -0.34 -15.49
N GLY A 57 -20.55 -0.93 -14.28
CA GLY A 57 -20.17 -2.31 -14.02
C GLY A 57 -18.68 -2.58 -14.30
N LEU A 58 -17.80 -1.57 -14.16
CA LEU A 58 -16.39 -1.68 -14.50
C LEU A 58 -15.54 -2.26 -13.38
N LEU A 59 -15.97 -2.18 -12.11
CA LEU A 59 -15.25 -2.76 -10.98
C LEU A 59 -15.14 -4.28 -11.08
N GLU A 60 -16.18 -4.95 -11.56
CA GLU A 60 -16.21 -6.39 -11.72
C GLU A 60 -15.27 -6.90 -12.82
N LYS A 61 -15.01 -6.04 -13.81
CA LYS A 61 -14.23 -6.38 -15.01
C LYS A 61 -12.75 -6.01 -14.90
N HIS A 62 -12.43 -5.01 -14.06
CA HIS A 62 -11.10 -4.38 -14.03
C HIS A 62 -10.61 -4.21 -12.58
N THR A 63 -9.84 -5.16 -12.06
CA THR A 63 -9.22 -5.08 -10.73
C THR A 63 -8.37 -3.83 -10.53
N VAL A 64 -7.76 -3.32 -11.61
CA VAL A 64 -6.97 -2.09 -11.59
C VAL A 64 -7.80 -0.86 -11.16
N LEU A 65 -9.09 -0.81 -11.53
CA LEU A 65 -9.98 0.27 -11.09
C LEU A 65 -10.30 0.15 -9.61
N GLY A 66 -10.59 -1.05 -9.12
CA GLY A 66 -10.78 -1.29 -7.68
C GLY A 66 -9.56 -0.86 -6.87
N ASN A 67 -8.37 -1.23 -7.32
CA ASN A 67 -7.12 -0.81 -6.69
C ASN A 67 -6.94 0.71 -6.69
N ALA A 68 -7.29 1.39 -7.79
CA ALA A 68 -7.22 2.86 -7.88
C ALA A 68 -8.24 3.55 -6.97
N VAL A 69 -9.44 2.99 -6.80
CA VAL A 69 -10.47 3.51 -5.87
C VAL A 69 -10.02 3.34 -4.43
N ILE A 70 -9.45 2.18 -4.06
CA ILE A 70 -8.89 1.93 -2.72
C ILE A 70 -7.77 2.93 -2.43
N ASP A 71 -6.81 3.12 -3.35
CA ASP A 71 -5.70 4.07 -3.21
C ASP A 71 -6.20 5.51 -3.04
N MET A 72 -7.20 5.91 -3.83
CA MET A 72 -7.82 7.24 -3.75
C MET A 72 -8.43 7.49 -2.37
N TYR A 73 -9.27 6.57 -1.86
CA TYR A 73 -9.87 6.71 -0.54
C TYR A 73 -8.83 6.69 0.56
N ALA A 74 -7.85 5.79 0.50
CA ALA A 74 -6.78 5.69 1.48
C ALA A 74 -5.97 6.99 1.58
N LYS A 75 -5.57 7.59 0.45
CA LYS A 75 -4.87 8.88 0.39
C LYS A 75 -5.71 10.05 0.90
N CYS A 76 -7.03 10.01 0.69
CA CYS A 76 -7.95 10.98 1.26
C CYS A 76 -8.25 10.77 2.76
N GLY A 77 -7.60 9.79 3.42
CA GLY A 77 -7.84 9.47 4.84
C GLY A 77 -9.16 8.74 5.11
N ARG A 78 -9.82 8.22 4.06
CA ARG A 78 -11.13 7.54 4.12
C ARG A 78 -10.95 6.02 4.14
N LEU A 79 -10.25 5.51 5.16
CA LEU A 79 -9.89 4.09 5.26
C LEU A 79 -11.10 3.17 5.40
N ALA A 80 -12.19 3.63 6.01
CA ALA A 80 -13.41 2.84 6.10
C ALA A 80 -14.02 2.58 4.71
N GLU A 81 -14.08 3.61 3.87
CA GLU A 81 -14.54 3.48 2.48
C GLU A 81 -13.58 2.66 1.63
N ALA A 82 -12.27 2.84 1.80
CA ALA A 82 -11.26 2.02 1.12
C ALA A 82 -11.42 0.53 1.46
N ARG A 83 -11.64 0.23 2.74
CA ARG A 83 -11.89 -1.13 3.23
C ARG A 83 -13.19 -1.71 2.68
N HIS A 84 -14.26 -0.91 2.64
CA HIS A 84 -15.54 -1.33 2.06
C HIS A 84 -15.36 -1.75 0.60
N VAL A 85 -14.72 -0.91 -0.22
CA VAL A 85 -14.41 -1.25 -1.61
C VAL A 85 -13.58 -2.52 -1.72
N LEU A 86 -12.54 -2.70 -0.88
CA LEU A 86 -11.72 -3.92 -0.88
C LEU A 86 -12.57 -5.18 -0.72
N TYR A 87 -13.57 -5.15 0.18
CA TYR A 87 -14.43 -6.33 0.43
C TYR A 87 -15.51 -6.54 -0.63
N GLU A 88 -15.90 -5.51 -1.35
CA GLU A 88 -16.84 -5.60 -2.47
C GLU A 88 -16.18 -6.12 -3.76
N LEU A 89 -14.84 -6.04 -3.86
CA LEU A 89 -14.16 -6.56 -5.04
C LEU A 89 -14.40 -8.06 -5.21
N PRO A 90 -14.81 -8.51 -6.40
CA PRO A 90 -15.01 -9.94 -6.69
C PRO A 90 -13.69 -10.73 -6.62
N ILE A 91 -12.58 -10.06 -6.93
CA ILE A 91 -11.22 -10.61 -6.84
C ILE A 91 -10.35 -9.60 -6.11
N ARG A 92 -9.87 -9.98 -4.92
CA ARG A 92 -8.84 -9.26 -4.19
C ARG A 92 -7.48 -9.83 -4.55
N ASP A 93 -6.69 -9.09 -5.30
CA ASP A 93 -5.33 -9.48 -5.65
C ASP A 93 -4.29 -8.92 -4.64
N VAL A 94 -3.02 -9.24 -4.84
CA VAL A 94 -1.93 -8.72 -3.99
C VAL A 94 -1.85 -7.19 -4.06
N GLY A 95 -2.22 -6.60 -5.21
CA GLY A 95 -2.28 -5.15 -5.40
C GLY A 95 -3.34 -4.50 -4.51
N SER A 96 -4.57 -5.08 -4.47
CA SER A 96 -5.67 -4.58 -3.63
C SER A 96 -5.25 -4.54 -2.14
N TRP A 97 -4.67 -5.64 -1.64
CA TRP A 97 -4.16 -5.72 -0.27
C TRP A 97 -3.01 -4.73 -0.02
N SER A 98 -2.09 -4.57 -1.00
CA SER A 98 -1.00 -3.60 -0.91
C SER A 98 -1.50 -2.16 -0.77
N MET A 99 -2.51 -1.75 -1.56
CA MET A 99 -3.07 -0.40 -1.49
C MET A 99 -3.71 -0.16 -0.13
N MET A 100 -4.46 -1.13 0.39
CA MET A 100 -5.08 -1.00 1.71
C MET A 100 -4.04 -0.89 2.83
N MET A 101 -3.02 -1.77 2.84
CA MET A 101 -1.94 -1.72 3.82
C MET A 101 -1.14 -0.41 3.74
N ALA A 102 -0.86 0.09 2.54
CA ALA A 102 -0.20 1.39 2.35
C ALA A 102 -1.02 2.53 3.00
N GLY A 103 -2.34 2.51 2.86
CA GLY A 103 -3.23 3.46 3.50
C GLY A 103 -3.16 3.38 5.04
N TYR A 104 -3.20 2.19 5.60
CA TYR A 104 -3.05 1.99 7.04
C TYR A 104 -1.69 2.45 7.57
N ILE A 105 -0.60 2.16 6.84
CA ILE A 105 0.75 2.66 7.18
C ILE A 105 0.79 4.19 7.16
N GLN A 106 0.18 4.84 6.18
CA GLN A 106 0.14 6.29 6.07
C GLN A 106 -0.61 6.95 7.24
N GLN A 107 -1.66 6.30 7.75
CA GLN A 107 -2.46 6.76 8.89
C GLN A 107 -1.97 6.21 10.23
N SER A 108 -0.81 5.54 10.27
CA SER A 108 -0.24 4.92 11.47
C SER A 108 -1.15 3.88 12.15
N GLN A 109 -2.04 3.26 11.38
CA GLN A 109 -2.93 2.19 11.85
C GLN A 109 -2.23 0.82 11.68
N PHE A 110 -1.20 0.58 12.49
CA PHE A 110 -0.30 -0.56 12.33
C PHE A 110 -0.94 -1.91 12.68
N VAL A 111 -1.91 -1.93 13.60
CA VAL A 111 -2.64 -3.17 13.94
C VAL A 111 -3.44 -3.65 12.74
N ASP A 112 -4.12 -2.74 12.03
CA ASP A 112 -4.92 -3.07 10.85
C ASP A 112 -4.06 -3.60 9.69
N VAL A 113 -2.77 -3.25 9.62
CA VAL A 113 -1.83 -3.86 8.65
C VAL A 113 -1.64 -5.36 8.93
N LEU A 114 -1.51 -5.74 10.21
CA LEU A 114 -1.37 -7.15 10.59
C LEU A 114 -2.66 -7.94 10.34
N ASP A 115 -3.80 -7.33 10.64
CA ASP A 115 -5.12 -7.94 10.34
C ASP A 115 -5.31 -8.14 8.82
N CYS A 116 -4.90 -7.16 8.01
CA CYS A 116 -4.91 -7.29 6.55
C CYS A 116 -4.04 -8.46 6.06
N LEU A 117 -2.88 -8.70 6.67
CA LEU A 117 -2.02 -9.84 6.31
C LEU A 117 -2.75 -11.16 6.57
N GLU A 118 -3.41 -11.31 7.72
CA GLU A 118 -4.14 -12.54 8.05
C GLU A 118 -5.33 -12.77 7.11
N GLN A 119 -6.05 -11.71 6.77
CA GLN A 119 -7.16 -11.79 5.82
C GLN A 119 -6.70 -12.12 4.40
N MET A 120 -5.60 -11.50 3.95
CA MET A 120 -4.95 -11.82 2.68
C MET A 120 -4.56 -13.30 2.59
N ARG A 121 -4.02 -13.87 3.69
CA ARG A 121 -3.67 -15.29 3.78
C ARG A 121 -4.91 -16.17 3.74
N SER A 122 -5.99 -15.77 4.40
CA SER A 122 -7.28 -16.45 4.34
C SER A 122 -7.85 -16.49 2.91
N ASP A 123 -7.61 -15.46 2.12
CA ASP A 123 -7.93 -15.41 0.69
C ASP A 123 -6.94 -16.23 -0.17
N LYS A 124 -6.04 -16.99 0.45
CA LYS A 124 -5.00 -17.80 -0.22
C LYS A 124 -4.07 -16.95 -1.12
N LYS A 125 -3.85 -15.70 -0.76
CA LYS A 125 -2.90 -14.81 -1.44
C LYS A 125 -1.57 -14.81 -0.69
N PHE A 126 -0.49 -14.88 -1.46
CA PHE A 126 0.87 -14.92 -0.89
C PHE A 126 1.47 -13.52 -0.86
N PRO A 127 2.02 -13.08 0.31
CA PRO A 127 2.69 -11.81 0.42
C PRO A 127 3.89 -11.71 -0.52
N ASN A 128 4.09 -10.54 -1.11
CA ASN A 128 5.30 -10.16 -1.83
C ASN A 128 6.21 -9.29 -0.95
N THR A 129 7.36 -8.88 -1.49
CA THR A 129 8.33 -8.02 -0.80
C THR A 129 7.69 -6.76 -0.22
N ILE A 130 6.79 -6.09 -0.97
CA ILE A 130 6.13 -4.85 -0.53
C ILE A 130 5.25 -5.08 0.69
N ILE A 131 4.47 -6.17 0.69
CA ILE A 131 3.64 -6.57 1.84
C ILE A 131 4.51 -6.79 3.08
N PHE A 132 5.64 -7.52 2.93
CA PHE A 132 6.53 -7.74 4.06
C PHE A 132 7.15 -6.44 4.60
N LEU A 133 7.50 -5.48 3.73
CA LEU A 133 7.98 -4.17 4.18
C LEU A 133 6.93 -3.45 5.04
N TYR A 134 5.65 -3.46 4.63
CA TYR A 134 4.57 -2.87 5.43
C TYR A 134 4.37 -3.59 6.75
N VAL A 135 4.40 -4.93 6.75
CA VAL A 135 4.21 -5.74 7.96
C VAL A 135 5.37 -5.54 8.93
N LEU A 136 6.62 -5.56 8.47
CA LEU A 136 7.79 -5.29 9.32
C LEU A 136 7.74 -3.89 9.92
N LYS A 137 7.38 -2.88 9.12
CA LYS A 137 7.18 -1.51 9.62
C LYS A 137 6.10 -1.47 10.70
N ALA A 138 5.00 -2.16 10.50
CA ALA A 138 3.93 -2.24 11.51
C ALA A 138 4.43 -2.94 12.78
N CYS A 139 5.08 -4.10 12.67
CA CYS A 139 5.64 -4.85 13.81
C CYS A 139 6.59 -3.99 14.64
N GLY A 140 7.50 -3.25 14.01
CA GLY A 140 8.42 -2.35 14.71
C GLY A 140 7.69 -1.25 15.48
N ASN A 141 6.70 -0.61 14.87
CA ASN A 141 5.99 0.50 15.50
C ASN A 141 5.10 0.09 16.68
N ILE A 142 4.50 -1.11 16.66
CA ILE A 142 3.69 -1.63 17.77
C ILE A 142 4.47 -2.62 18.66
N ARG A 143 5.77 -2.79 18.41
CA ARG A 143 6.67 -3.70 19.15
C ARG A 143 6.19 -5.16 19.17
N ALA A 144 5.61 -5.62 18.07
CA ALA A 144 5.11 -6.99 17.90
C ALA A 144 6.25 -7.95 17.54
N VAL A 145 7.17 -8.20 18.48
CA VAL A 145 8.39 -8.99 18.28
C VAL A 145 8.10 -10.36 17.68
N SER A 146 7.21 -11.13 18.32
CA SER A 146 6.90 -12.51 17.87
C SER A 146 6.36 -12.57 16.44
N LYS A 147 5.54 -11.56 16.03
CA LYS A 147 5.06 -11.48 14.65
C LYS A 147 6.20 -11.12 13.70
N GLY A 148 7.05 -10.19 14.09
CA GLY A 148 8.25 -9.82 13.33
C GLY A 148 9.20 -11.01 13.12
N GLU A 149 9.39 -11.87 14.12
CA GLU A 149 10.19 -13.09 14.04
C GLU A 149 9.59 -14.08 13.03
N GLN A 150 8.28 -14.32 13.07
CA GLN A 150 7.61 -15.19 12.09
C GLN A 150 7.81 -14.69 10.65
N ILE A 151 7.72 -13.38 10.45
CA ILE A 151 7.94 -12.76 9.13
C ILE A 151 9.41 -12.88 8.71
N HIS A 152 10.37 -12.69 9.65
CA HIS A 152 11.78 -12.89 9.39
C HIS A 152 12.08 -14.31 8.92
N GLU A 153 11.60 -15.33 9.63
CA GLU A 153 11.74 -16.74 9.24
C GLU A 153 11.15 -17.00 7.84
N GLU A 154 9.98 -16.43 7.53
CA GLU A 154 9.39 -16.59 6.21
C GLU A 154 10.23 -15.95 5.10
N ILE A 155 10.82 -14.77 5.35
CA ILE A 155 11.73 -14.08 4.41
C ILE A 155 12.99 -14.91 4.15
N VAL A 156 13.59 -15.47 5.21
CA VAL A 156 14.79 -16.34 5.11
C VAL A 156 14.46 -17.60 4.34
N ASN A 157 13.37 -18.31 4.70
CA ASN A 157 12.94 -19.54 4.03
C ASN A 157 12.65 -19.36 2.54
N LYS A 158 12.26 -18.15 2.11
CA LYS A 158 12.08 -17.81 0.69
C LYS A 158 13.37 -17.39 -0.02
N GLY A 159 14.48 -17.27 0.70
CA GLY A 159 15.76 -16.78 0.17
C GLY A 159 15.67 -15.32 -0.32
N TRP A 160 14.84 -14.49 0.32
CA TRP A 160 14.62 -13.11 -0.11
C TRP A 160 15.55 -12.12 0.60
N LEU A 161 16.16 -12.49 1.70
CA LEU A 161 17.08 -11.63 2.44
C LEU A 161 18.32 -11.29 1.59
N GLU A 162 18.84 -12.27 0.85
CA GLU A 162 20.00 -12.07 -0.04
C GLU A 162 19.68 -11.24 -1.28
N LYS A 163 18.39 -11.20 -1.67
CA LYS A 163 17.92 -10.56 -2.92
C LYS A 163 17.38 -9.14 -2.71
N SER A 164 17.12 -8.75 -1.47
CA SER A 164 16.45 -7.48 -1.17
C SER A 164 17.06 -6.78 0.04
N ILE A 165 17.96 -5.84 -0.22
CA ILE A 165 18.52 -4.97 0.82
C ILE A 165 17.41 -4.24 1.61
N ALA A 166 16.30 -3.90 0.95
CA ALA A 166 15.17 -3.22 1.59
C ALA A 166 14.53 -4.09 2.69
N LEU A 167 14.42 -5.42 2.49
CA LEU A 167 13.91 -6.33 3.53
C LEU A 167 14.91 -6.44 4.68
N GLY A 168 16.21 -6.50 4.40
CA GLY A 168 17.24 -6.49 5.41
C GLY A 168 17.18 -5.24 6.28
N ASN A 169 17.12 -4.07 5.65
CA ASN A 169 16.97 -2.78 6.34
C ASN A 169 15.70 -2.74 7.20
N ALA A 170 14.59 -3.24 6.68
CA ALA A 170 13.32 -3.27 7.40
C ALA A 170 13.34 -4.23 8.61
N LEU A 171 14.08 -5.34 8.52
CA LEU A 171 14.26 -6.26 9.64
C LEU A 171 15.13 -5.64 10.74
N VAL A 172 16.23 -4.99 10.37
CA VAL A 172 17.10 -4.28 11.33
C VAL A 172 16.29 -3.19 12.04
N ASP A 173 15.54 -2.34 11.30
CA ASP A 173 14.68 -1.29 11.85
C ASP A 173 13.60 -1.87 12.78
N MET A 174 12.96 -2.96 12.38
CA MET A 174 11.92 -3.64 13.17
C MET A 174 12.48 -4.13 14.52
N TYR A 175 13.63 -4.84 14.51
CA TYR A 175 14.22 -5.33 15.73
C TYR A 175 14.75 -4.21 16.62
N SER A 176 15.35 -3.15 16.05
CA SER A 176 15.80 -1.98 16.78
C SER A 176 14.63 -1.30 17.50
N LYS A 177 13.52 -1.03 16.81
CA LYS A 177 12.29 -0.44 17.39
C LYS A 177 11.64 -1.33 18.45
N CYS A 178 11.77 -2.64 18.30
CA CYS A 178 11.31 -3.60 19.30
C CYS A 178 12.23 -3.69 20.52
N GLY A 179 13.41 -3.06 20.51
CA GLY A 179 14.41 -3.14 21.58
C GLY A 179 15.21 -4.44 21.62
N VAL A 180 15.15 -5.24 20.54
CA VAL A 180 15.85 -6.54 20.45
C VAL A 180 17.18 -6.36 19.70
N MET A 181 18.09 -5.54 20.27
CA MET A 181 19.33 -5.11 19.60
C MET A 181 20.23 -6.26 19.17
N ALA A 182 20.29 -7.35 19.94
CA ALA A 182 21.10 -8.52 19.57
C ALA A 182 20.64 -9.14 18.23
N LYS A 183 19.33 -9.18 17.96
CA LYS A 183 18.80 -9.66 16.68
C LYS A 183 18.96 -8.64 15.57
N ALA A 184 18.82 -7.35 15.87
CA ALA A 184 19.10 -6.29 14.91
C ALA A 184 20.56 -6.36 14.42
N GLN A 185 21.52 -6.51 15.35
CA GLN A 185 22.92 -6.66 15.03
C GLN A 185 23.20 -7.95 14.24
N HIS A 186 22.59 -9.07 14.62
CA HIS A 186 22.76 -10.33 13.90
C HIS A 186 22.30 -10.22 12.44
N VAL A 187 21.12 -9.70 12.20
CA VAL A 187 20.64 -9.46 10.83
C VAL A 187 21.56 -8.51 10.07
N PHE A 188 22.00 -7.42 10.71
CA PHE A 188 22.92 -6.47 10.12
C PHE A 188 24.23 -7.13 9.68
N ASP A 189 24.78 -8.03 10.50
CA ASP A 189 26.05 -8.72 10.21
C ASP A 189 25.92 -9.75 9.07
N GLU A 190 24.73 -10.34 8.90
CA GLU A 190 24.45 -11.30 7.83
C GLU A 190 24.16 -10.64 6.47
N LEU A 191 23.86 -9.34 6.44
CA LEU A 191 23.54 -8.66 5.18
C LEU A 191 24.76 -8.61 4.25
N PRO A 192 24.59 -9.04 2.98
CA PRO A 192 25.70 -9.04 2.01
C PRO A 192 26.14 -7.63 1.62
N VAL A 193 25.26 -6.66 1.69
CA VAL A 193 25.50 -5.24 1.43
C VAL A 193 24.84 -4.40 2.52
N ARG A 194 25.56 -3.40 3.00
CA ARG A 194 25.09 -2.43 4.00
C ARG A 194 25.19 -1.04 3.40
N ASP A 195 24.07 -0.36 3.32
CA ASP A 195 23.97 1.03 2.86
C ASP A 195 23.77 1.99 4.04
N GLU A 196 23.66 3.28 3.75
CA GLU A 196 23.42 4.31 4.77
C GLU A 196 22.09 4.03 5.53
N VAL A 197 21.08 3.49 4.83
CA VAL A 197 19.79 3.15 5.45
C VAL A 197 19.97 2.01 6.46
N THR A 198 20.80 1.01 6.13
CA THR A 198 21.11 -0.11 7.05
C THR A 198 21.74 0.40 8.35
N TRP A 199 22.72 1.30 8.24
CA TRP A 199 23.37 1.91 9.41
C TRP A 199 22.40 2.74 10.24
N ASN A 200 21.57 3.57 9.58
CA ASN A 200 20.57 4.39 10.26
C ASN A 200 19.52 3.52 10.98
N ALA A 201 19.12 2.39 10.39
CA ALA A 201 18.17 1.46 11.00
C ALA A 201 18.72 0.79 12.27
N LEU A 202 20.03 0.61 12.39
CA LEU A 202 20.68 0.02 13.56
C LEU A 202 20.85 1.04 14.70
N ILE A 203 21.09 2.32 14.37
CA ILE A 203 21.37 3.38 15.35
C ILE A 203 20.06 3.94 15.94
N GLY A 204 18.95 3.85 15.21
CA GLY A 204 17.60 4.12 15.66
C GLY A 204 16.98 5.26 15.65
#